data_bbca9d780c4b56966ea095f7c3c3163c
#
_entry.id   bbca9d780c4b56966ea095f7c3c3163c
#
_cell.length_a   1.000
_cell.length_b   1.000
_cell.length_c   1.000
_cell.angle_alpha   90.00
_cell.angle_beta   90.00
_cell.angle_gamma   90.00
#
_symmetry.space_group_name_H-M   'P 1'
#
loop_
_entity.id
_entity.type
_entity.pdbx_description
1 polymer ?
#
loop_
_entity_poly.entity_id
_entity_poly.type
_entity_poly.pdbx_seq_one_letter_code
_entity_poly.pdbx_strand_id
1 'polypeptide(L)'
;MRKNLFILVLVLGIGGVSVAQTAQTQPSKEYVAALKKMIVVSGSDATFKLVIPQMFAMMKQQLPNVPAEFWSEAEKEMMKTLVDDLVEMLAPIYHKRLTLSDLQEITKFYESPVGKKMAAAQPAIATESMAVGQQWGMKIATKVQESLKAKGYL
;
A
#
# COMPACT_ATOMS: atom_id res chain seq x y z
N MET A 1 50.50 33.68 53.27
CA MET A 1 49.76 32.55 53.80
C MET A 1 48.77 32.12 52.73
N ARG A 2 49.07 31.02 52.05
CA ARG A 2 48.32 30.53 50.86
C ARG A 2 47.24 29.53 51.33
N LYS A 3 45.96 29.85 51.12
CA LYS A 3 44.86 28.95 51.38
C LYS A 3 44.53 28.19 50.08
N ASN A 4 44.85 26.90 50.04
CA ASN A 4 44.47 26.00 48.98
C ASN A 4 42.99 25.61 49.16
N LEU A 5 42.17 26.02 48.15
CA LEU A 5 40.76 25.62 48.04
C LEU A 5 40.68 24.39 47.12
N PHE A 6 40.46 23.20 47.71
CA PHE A 6 40.18 21.98 46.97
C PHE A 6 38.75 22.06 46.46
N ILE A 7 38.59 22.22 45.15
CA ILE A 7 37.29 22.06 44.50
C ILE A 7 37.12 20.61 44.12
N LEU A 8 36.21 19.92 44.84
CA LEU A 8 35.77 18.57 44.54
C LEU A 8 34.81 18.63 43.38
N VAL A 9 35.25 18.26 42.15
CA VAL A 9 34.39 18.12 40.99
C VAL A 9 33.67 16.80 41.04
N LEU A 10 32.38 16.84 41.38
CA LEU A 10 31.50 15.68 41.35
C LEU A 10 31.07 15.43 39.89
N VAL A 11 31.73 14.49 39.24
CA VAL A 11 31.33 14.03 37.90
C VAL A 11 30.07 13.17 38.02
N LEU A 12 28.91 13.78 37.86
CA LEU A 12 27.64 13.06 37.65
C LEU A 12 27.68 12.41 36.26
N GLY A 13 27.92 11.09 36.25
CA GLY A 13 27.79 10.27 35.06
C GLY A 13 26.33 10.28 34.58
N ILE A 14 26.05 11.11 33.58
CA ILE A 14 24.80 11.03 32.82
C ILE A 14 24.91 9.78 31.96
N GLY A 15 24.34 8.68 32.45
CA GLY A 15 24.12 7.49 31.64
C GLY A 15 23.26 7.86 30.43
N GLY A 16 23.90 8.03 29.29
CA GLY A 16 23.23 8.20 28.01
C GLY A 16 22.36 6.98 27.76
N VAL A 17 21.06 7.11 27.93
CA VAL A 17 20.10 6.16 27.35
C VAL A 17 20.25 6.32 25.85
N SER A 18 21.07 5.48 25.24
CA SER A 18 21.09 5.29 23.80
C SER A 18 19.71 4.78 23.40
N VAL A 19 18.83 5.70 23.02
CA VAL A 19 17.65 5.34 22.25
C VAL A 19 18.22 4.75 20.96
N ALA A 20 18.29 3.43 20.91
CA ALA A 20 18.58 2.71 19.68
C ALA A 20 17.44 3.10 18.73
N GLN A 21 17.69 4.14 17.96
CA GLN A 21 16.90 4.48 16.78
C GLN A 21 17.03 3.23 15.88
N THR A 22 15.99 2.38 15.90
CA THR A 22 15.89 1.25 14.99
C THR A 22 15.97 1.85 13.60
N ALA A 23 17.19 1.90 13.06
CA ALA A 23 17.43 2.21 11.67
C ALA A 23 16.51 1.26 10.90
N GLN A 24 15.48 1.79 10.26
CA GLN A 24 14.62 1.01 9.38
C GLN A 24 15.53 0.49 8.29
N THR A 25 15.97 -0.76 8.46
CA THR A 25 16.82 -1.44 7.50
C THR A 25 16.06 -1.42 6.18
N GLN A 26 16.62 -0.78 5.18
CA GLN A 26 16.01 -0.76 3.86
C GLN A 26 15.83 -2.20 3.38
N PRO A 27 14.69 -2.54 2.74
CA PRO A 27 14.48 -3.88 2.22
C PRO A 27 15.62 -4.31 1.31
N SER A 28 16.11 -5.54 1.49
CA SER A 28 17.16 -6.09 0.62
C SER A 28 16.65 -6.23 -0.81
N LYS A 29 17.57 -6.28 -1.79
CA LYS A 29 17.20 -6.55 -3.19
C LYS A 29 16.43 -7.86 -3.35
N GLU A 30 16.79 -8.87 -2.55
CA GLU A 30 16.07 -10.15 -2.52
C GLU A 30 14.64 -9.99 -2.03
N TYR A 31 14.41 -9.19 -0.98
CA TYR A 31 13.09 -8.89 -0.48
C TYR A 31 12.23 -8.18 -1.53
N VAL A 32 12.78 -7.17 -2.19
CA VAL A 32 12.11 -6.42 -3.27
C VAL A 32 11.72 -7.36 -4.42
N ALA A 33 12.62 -8.25 -4.84
CA ALA A 33 12.34 -9.23 -5.87
C ALA A 33 11.24 -10.24 -5.47
N ALA A 34 11.25 -10.71 -4.21
CA ALA A 34 10.21 -11.59 -3.69
C ALA A 34 8.85 -10.88 -3.61
N LEU A 35 8.83 -9.61 -3.17
CA LEU A 35 7.62 -8.79 -3.14
C LEU A 35 7.05 -8.57 -4.54
N LYS A 36 7.91 -8.25 -5.53
CA LYS A 36 7.50 -8.12 -6.94
C LYS A 36 6.83 -9.40 -7.43
N LYS A 37 7.46 -10.55 -7.20
CA LYS A 37 6.90 -11.83 -7.59
C LYS A 37 5.54 -12.07 -6.95
N MET A 38 5.40 -11.85 -5.66
CA MET A 38 4.16 -12.01 -4.92
C MET A 38 3.04 -11.10 -5.46
N ILE A 39 3.32 -9.82 -5.72
CA ILE A 39 2.37 -8.86 -6.28
C ILE A 39 1.86 -9.31 -7.65
N VAL A 40 2.77 -9.80 -8.52
CA VAL A 40 2.40 -10.26 -9.86
C VAL A 40 1.55 -11.54 -9.81
N VAL A 41 1.97 -12.57 -9.04
CA VAL A 41 1.23 -13.84 -9.00
C VAL A 41 -0.10 -13.74 -8.27
N SER A 42 -0.26 -12.78 -7.37
CA SER A 42 -1.54 -12.47 -6.70
C SER A 42 -2.50 -11.67 -7.56
N GLY A 43 -2.04 -11.12 -8.70
CA GLY A 43 -2.83 -10.22 -9.54
C GLY A 43 -3.06 -8.83 -8.96
N SER A 44 -2.37 -8.48 -7.86
CA SER A 44 -2.51 -7.18 -7.20
C SER A 44 -2.04 -6.01 -8.09
N ASP A 45 -1.16 -6.26 -9.06
CA ASP A 45 -0.70 -5.30 -10.05
C ASP A 45 -1.79 -4.90 -11.06
N ALA A 46 -2.81 -5.75 -11.26
CA ALA A 46 -3.91 -5.48 -12.20
C ALA A 46 -4.68 -4.20 -11.85
N THR A 47 -4.88 -3.92 -10.56
CA THR A 47 -5.57 -2.69 -10.12
C THR A 47 -4.82 -1.44 -10.57
N PHE A 48 -3.50 -1.42 -10.42
CA PHE A 48 -2.66 -0.29 -10.83
C PHE A 48 -2.64 -0.14 -12.35
N LYS A 49 -2.60 -1.25 -13.08
CA LYS A 49 -2.68 -1.25 -14.56
C LYS A 49 -3.99 -0.67 -15.08
N LEU A 50 -5.09 -0.73 -14.32
CA LEU A 50 -6.35 -0.11 -14.67
C LEU A 50 -6.40 1.39 -14.36
N VAL A 51 -5.71 1.84 -13.31
CA VAL A 51 -5.74 3.25 -12.88
C VAL A 51 -4.92 4.15 -13.82
N ILE A 52 -3.80 3.68 -14.35
CA ILE A 52 -2.90 4.48 -15.19
C ILE A 52 -3.60 5.01 -16.45
N PRO A 53 -4.27 4.19 -17.28
CA PRO A 53 -4.99 4.71 -18.44
C PRO A 53 -6.06 5.74 -18.09
N GLN A 54 -6.77 5.57 -16.97
CA GLN A 54 -7.78 6.53 -16.51
C GLN A 54 -7.15 7.87 -16.13
N MET A 55 -5.99 7.83 -15.44
CA MET A 55 -5.24 9.04 -15.10
C MET A 55 -4.76 9.76 -16.36
N PHE A 56 -4.23 9.05 -17.35
CA PHE A 56 -3.84 9.62 -18.64
C PHE A 56 -5.03 10.20 -19.39
N ALA A 57 -6.20 9.55 -19.35
CA ALA A 57 -7.42 10.08 -19.98
C ALA A 57 -7.83 11.42 -19.35
N MET A 58 -7.75 11.55 -18.01
CA MET A 58 -8.02 12.83 -17.34
C MET A 58 -7.01 13.92 -17.71
N MET A 59 -5.72 13.57 -17.76
CA MET A 59 -4.67 14.53 -18.15
C MET A 59 -4.84 15.01 -19.60
N LYS A 60 -5.20 14.13 -20.52
CA LYS A 60 -5.52 14.48 -21.92
C LYS A 60 -6.65 15.52 -22.01
N GLN A 61 -7.68 15.39 -21.17
CA GLN A 61 -8.78 16.36 -21.14
C GLN A 61 -8.35 17.74 -20.61
N GLN A 62 -7.43 17.78 -19.66
CA GLN A 62 -6.92 19.03 -19.06
C GLN A 62 -5.90 19.73 -19.95
N LEU A 63 -5.22 19.00 -20.82
CA LEU A 63 -4.13 19.49 -21.67
C LEU A 63 -4.40 19.19 -23.17
N PRO A 64 -5.46 19.79 -23.76
CA PRO A 64 -5.92 19.44 -25.11
C PRO A 64 -4.93 19.80 -26.21
N ASN A 65 -3.97 20.68 -25.95
CA ASN A 65 -2.96 21.11 -26.91
C ASN A 65 -1.75 20.18 -27.02
N VAL A 66 -1.67 19.14 -26.17
CA VAL A 66 -0.58 18.16 -26.21
C VAL A 66 -0.91 17.08 -27.25
N PRO A 67 0.01 16.77 -28.19
CA PRO A 67 -0.22 15.80 -29.24
C PRO A 67 -0.58 14.41 -28.69
N ALA A 68 -1.46 13.69 -29.39
CA ALA A 68 -1.92 12.37 -29.00
C ALA A 68 -0.78 11.34 -28.94
N GLU A 69 0.21 11.48 -29.80
CA GLU A 69 1.40 10.65 -29.87
C GLU A 69 2.21 10.72 -28.58
N PHE A 70 2.38 11.94 -28.02
CA PHE A 70 3.07 12.13 -26.74
C PHE A 70 2.40 11.32 -25.62
N TRP A 71 1.08 11.39 -25.52
CA TRP A 71 0.33 10.65 -24.50
C TRP A 71 0.46 9.14 -24.66
N SER A 72 0.43 8.65 -25.89
CA SER A 72 0.58 7.23 -26.19
C SER A 72 1.95 6.69 -25.78
N GLU A 73 3.01 7.45 -26.08
CA GLU A 73 4.39 7.09 -25.70
C GLU A 73 4.61 7.16 -24.21
N ALA A 74 4.13 8.23 -23.56
CA ALA A 74 4.26 8.42 -22.12
C ALA A 74 3.53 7.33 -21.33
N GLU A 75 2.30 6.97 -21.74
CA GLU A 75 1.54 5.88 -21.12
C GLU A 75 2.25 4.53 -21.29
N LYS A 76 2.75 4.24 -22.49
CA LYS A 76 3.50 3.02 -22.78
C LYS A 76 4.78 2.91 -21.94
N GLU A 77 5.51 4.02 -21.79
CA GLU A 77 6.75 4.04 -20.99
C GLU A 77 6.45 3.84 -19.51
N MET A 78 5.44 4.55 -18.97
CA MET A 78 5.02 4.38 -17.59
C MET A 78 4.54 2.95 -17.28
N MET A 79 3.81 2.34 -18.20
CA MET A 79 3.34 0.96 -18.02
C MET A 79 4.48 -0.07 -18.00
N LYS A 80 5.64 0.22 -18.60
CA LYS A 80 6.81 -0.68 -18.53
C LYS A 80 7.46 -0.70 -17.15
N THR A 81 7.56 0.45 -16.48
CA THR A 81 8.23 0.58 -15.17
C THR A 81 7.26 0.46 -14.00
N LEU A 82 5.94 0.57 -14.25
CA LEU A 82 4.90 0.66 -13.23
C LEU A 82 5.05 -0.32 -12.08
N VAL A 83 5.25 -1.60 -12.38
CA VAL A 83 5.32 -2.64 -11.33
C VAL A 83 6.61 -2.50 -10.52
N ASP A 84 7.72 -2.16 -11.16
CA ASP A 84 9.01 -1.98 -10.49
C ASP A 84 9.00 -0.76 -9.57
N ASP A 85 8.52 0.38 -10.06
CA ASP A 85 8.40 1.61 -9.30
C ASP A 85 7.46 1.43 -8.09
N LEU A 86 6.30 0.80 -8.29
CA LEU A 86 5.37 0.51 -7.20
C LEU A 86 5.96 -0.43 -6.16
N VAL A 87 6.64 -1.48 -6.58
CA VAL A 87 7.26 -2.44 -5.66
C VAL A 87 8.31 -1.77 -4.80
N GLU A 88 9.16 -0.91 -5.36
CA GLU A 88 10.15 -0.14 -4.60
C GLU A 88 9.49 0.75 -3.55
N MET A 89 8.41 1.45 -3.91
CA MET A 89 7.66 2.30 -2.98
C MET A 89 6.92 1.50 -1.90
N LEU A 90 6.42 0.31 -2.23
CA LEU A 90 5.67 -0.55 -1.31
C LEU A 90 6.58 -1.40 -0.41
N ALA A 91 7.79 -1.72 -0.84
CA ALA A 91 8.69 -2.60 -0.11
C ALA A 91 8.94 -2.18 1.35
N PRO A 92 9.16 -0.92 1.71
CA PRO A 92 9.30 -0.50 3.11
C PRO A 92 8.03 -0.72 3.93
N ILE A 93 6.84 -0.65 3.30
CA ILE A 93 5.54 -0.84 3.97
C ILE A 93 5.33 -2.32 4.30
N TYR A 94 5.61 -3.19 3.33
CA TYR A 94 5.51 -4.64 3.48
C TYR A 94 6.55 -5.18 4.45
N HIS A 95 7.80 -4.70 4.37
CA HIS A 95 8.92 -5.14 5.21
C HIS A 95 8.69 -4.91 6.71
N LYS A 96 7.86 -3.94 7.07
CA LYS A 96 7.44 -3.72 8.47
C LYS A 96 6.50 -4.80 9.01
N ARG A 97 5.88 -5.62 8.16
CA ARG A 97 4.79 -6.52 8.52
C ARG A 97 5.03 -7.97 8.12
N LEU A 98 5.77 -8.18 7.05
CA LEU A 98 5.99 -9.49 6.45
C LEU A 98 7.50 -9.72 6.28
N THR A 99 7.96 -10.90 6.64
CA THR A 99 9.33 -11.35 6.40
C THR A 99 9.48 -11.82 4.95
N LEU A 100 10.73 -12.04 4.52
CA LEU A 100 11.00 -12.67 3.22
C LEU A 100 10.35 -14.05 3.10
N SER A 101 10.38 -14.84 4.17
CA SER A 101 9.75 -16.16 4.22
C SER A 101 8.23 -16.07 4.02
N ASP A 102 7.58 -15.07 4.66
CA ASP A 102 6.13 -14.86 4.49
C ASP A 102 5.77 -14.56 3.03
N LEU A 103 6.56 -13.70 2.36
CA LEU A 103 6.35 -13.40 0.93
C LEU A 103 6.50 -14.64 0.05
N GLN A 104 7.47 -15.51 0.38
CA GLN A 104 7.69 -16.76 -0.34
C GLN A 104 6.53 -17.74 -0.15
N GLU A 105 6.00 -17.88 1.08
CA GLU A 105 4.85 -18.74 1.35
C GLU A 105 3.57 -18.23 0.68
N ILE A 106 3.30 -16.93 0.72
CA ILE A 106 2.20 -16.30 0.00
C ILE A 106 2.34 -16.53 -1.51
N THR A 107 3.54 -16.39 -2.04
CA THR A 107 3.83 -16.66 -3.45
C THR A 107 3.50 -18.10 -3.82
N LYS A 108 3.93 -19.08 -3.03
CA LYS A 108 3.62 -20.51 -3.23
C LYS A 108 2.10 -20.76 -3.24
N PHE A 109 1.36 -20.11 -2.33
CA PHE A 109 -0.09 -20.20 -2.34
C PHE A 109 -0.67 -19.74 -3.67
N TYR A 110 -0.29 -18.54 -4.14
CA TYR A 110 -0.83 -18.01 -5.39
C TYR A 110 -0.35 -18.75 -6.66
N GLU A 111 0.79 -19.45 -6.60
CA GLU A 111 1.26 -20.34 -7.67
C GLU A 111 0.50 -21.67 -7.69
N SER A 112 -0.20 -22.06 -6.62
CA SER A 112 -1.03 -23.27 -6.56
C SER A 112 -2.29 -23.16 -7.45
N PRO A 113 -2.91 -24.29 -7.81
CA PRO A 113 -4.15 -24.25 -8.61
C PRO A 113 -5.28 -23.44 -7.97
N VAL A 114 -5.46 -23.54 -6.65
CA VAL A 114 -6.49 -22.78 -5.93
C VAL A 114 -6.12 -21.31 -5.80
N GLY A 115 -4.85 -20.98 -5.56
CA GLY A 115 -4.36 -19.61 -5.50
C GLY A 115 -4.51 -18.87 -6.83
N LYS A 116 -4.18 -19.53 -7.95
CA LYS A 116 -4.41 -18.99 -9.30
C LYS A 116 -5.89 -18.73 -9.57
N LYS A 117 -6.75 -19.64 -9.16
CA LYS A 117 -8.21 -19.46 -9.28
C LYS A 117 -8.69 -18.28 -8.44
N MET A 118 -8.16 -18.14 -7.22
CA MET A 118 -8.49 -17.02 -6.34
C MET A 118 -8.04 -15.68 -6.94
N ALA A 119 -6.80 -15.58 -7.41
CA ALA A 119 -6.27 -14.37 -8.05
C ALA A 119 -7.12 -13.96 -9.27
N ALA A 120 -7.48 -14.91 -10.13
CA ALA A 120 -8.30 -14.65 -11.30
C ALA A 120 -9.74 -14.24 -10.95
N ALA A 121 -10.32 -14.76 -9.87
CA ALA A 121 -11.68 -14.45 -9.44
C ALA A 121 -11.79 -13.13 -8.66
N GLN A 122 -10.70 -12.64 -8.07
CA GLN A 122 -10.70 -11.48 -7.16
C GLN A 122 -11.37 -10.22 -7.76
N PRO A 123 -11.12 -9.81 -9.01
CA PRO A 123 -11.77 -8.61 -9.59
C PRO A 123 -13.29 -8.75 -9.68
N ALA A 124 -13.78 -9.92 -10.11
CA ALA A 124 -15.22 -10.20 -10.20
C ALA A 124 -15.86 -10.22 -8.81
N ILE A 125 -15.25 -10.92 -7.85
CA ILE A 125 -15.70 -10.96 -6.45
C ILE A 125 -15.75 -9.55 -5.85
N ALA A 126 -14.76 -8.72 -6.09
CA ALA A 126 -14.75 -7.34 -5.59
C ALA A 126 -15.91 -6.52 -6.18
N THR A 127 -16.15 -6.60 -7.49
CA THR A 127 -17.23 -5.88 -8.17
C THR A 127 -18.60 -6.33 -7.68
N GLU A 128 -18.83 -7.64 -7.59
CA GLU A 128 -20.10 -8.20 -7.13
C GLU A 128 -20.34 -7.89 -5.64
N SER A 129 -19.30 -7.97 -4.81
CA SER A 129 -19.37 -7.60 -3.39
C SER A 129 -19.72 -6.12 -3.19
N MET A 130 -19.21 -5.23 -4.04
CA MET A 130 -19.57 -3.81 -4.00
C MET A 130 -21.06 -3.61 -4.30
N ALA A 131 -21.63 -4.30 -5.29
CA ALA A 131 -23.04 -4.26 -5.60
C ALA A 131 -23.91 -4.76 -4.43
N VAL A 132 -23.50 -5.86 -3.78
CA VAL A 132 -24.16 -6.36 -2.56
C VAL A 132 -24.08 -5.33 -1.43
N GLY A 133 -22.91 -4.68 -1.24
CA GLY A 133 -22.75 -3.61 -0.24
C GLY A 133 -23.69 -2.44 -0.47
N GLN A 134 -23.88 -2.01 -1.71
CA GLN A 134 -24.83 -0.95 -2.07
C GLN A 134 -26.29 -1.35 -1.75
N GLN A 135 -26.70 -2.57 -2.12
CA GLN A 135 -28.03 -3.07 -1.82
C GLN A 135 -28.27 -3.15 -0.30
N TRP A 136 -27.28 -3.61 0.45
CA TRP A 136 -27.34 -3.68 1.90
C TRP A 136 -27.46 -2.27 2.52
N GLY A 137 -26.68 -1.31 2.03
CA GLY A 137 -26.75 0.11 2.44
C GLY A 137 -28.15 0.68 2.26
N MET A 138 -28.81 0.44 1.13
CA MET A 138 -30.21 0.87 0.90
C MET A 138 -31.19 0.23 1.91
N LYS A 139 -31.04 -1.07 2.21
CA LYS A 139 -31.87 -1.74 3.22
C LYS A 139 -31.68 -1.13 4.62
N ILE A 140 -30.44 -0.78 4.99
CA ILE A 140 -30.15 -0.10 6.25
C ILE A 140 -30.81 1.28 6.30
N ALA A 141 -30.69 2.08 5.24
CA ALA A 141 -31.32 3.40 5.16
C ALA A 141 -32.85 3.32 5.35
N THR A 142 -33.52 2.36 4.70
CA THR A 142 -34.96 2.10 4.88
C THR A 142 -35.30 1.77 6.33
N LYS A 143 -34.57 0.84 6.95
CA LYS A 143 -34.80 0.47 8.36
C LYS A 143 -34.61 1.64 9.33
N VAL A 144 -33.58 2.46 9.10
CA VAL A 144 -33.35 3.67 9.90
C VAL A 144 -34.54 4.65 9.76
N GLN A 145 -35.00 4.86 8.53
CA GLN A 145 -36.15 5.74 8.26
C GLN A 145 -37.43 5.25 8.92
N GLU A 146 -37.70 3.95 8.86
CA GLU A 146 -38.84 3.32 9.56
C GLU A 146 -38.73 3.49 11.08
N SER A 147 -37.53 3.30 11.65
CA SER A 147 -37.27 3.49 13.07
C SER A 147 -37.44 4.92 13.52
N LEU A 148 -37.03 5.90 12.72
CA LEU A 148 -37.23 7.34 12.99
C LEU A 148 -38.70 7.70 12.99
N LYS A 149 -39.48 7.21 12.02
CA LYS A 149 -40.95 7.40 11.99
C LYS A 149 -41.61 6.77 13.21
N ALA A 150 -41.26 5.54 13.56
CA ALA A 150 -41.83 4.85 14.71
C ALA A 150 -41.57 5.58 16.05
N LYS A 151 -40.47 6.33 16.14
CA LYS A 151 -40.08 7.11 17.31
C LYS A 151 -40.58 8.58 17.29
N GLY A 152 -41.28 8.99 16.22
CA GLY A 152 -41.79 10.35 16.08
C GLY A 152 -40.72 11.41 15.78
N TYR A 153 -39.60 11.00 15.21
CA TYR A 153 -38.54 11.93 14.78
C TYR A 153 -38.69 12.38 13.32
N LEU A 154 -39.61 11.76 12.57
CA LEU A 154 -40.01 12.11 11.19
C LEU A 154 -41.55 12.07 11.09
#